data_98ee5e022e9ce147a838b1c21707ce25
#
_entry.id   98ee5e022e9ce147a838b1c21707ce25
#
_cell.length_a   1.000
_cell.length_b   1.000
_cell.length_c   1.000
_cell.angle_alpha   90.00
_cell.angle_beta   90.00
_cell.angle_gamma   90.00
#
_symmetry.space_group_name_H-M   'P 1'
#
loop_
_entity.id
_entity.type
_entity.pdbx_description
1 polymer ?
#
loop_
_entity_poly.entity_id
_entity_poly.type
_entity_poly.pdbx_seq_one_letter_code
_entity_poly.pdbx_strand_id
1 'polypeptide(L)'
;MTQKDISSTIKFDKMCVTYYANKLKSCKDRGIEFNLTYTQVKNMLRAKRCQYTGITLTKSQGSLQRPTDVTIERIDSSKPYETGNVCAVSFAANQAMNNMEQWFGRNSINAMKKMTKYVSKHNAKLK
;
A
#
# COMPACT_ATOMS: atom_id res chain seq x y z
N MET A 1 15.03 -21.54 -17.35
CA MET A 1 14.18 -21.33 -16.17
C MET A 1 14.00 -22.62 -15.42
N THR A 2 14.26 -22.63 -14.14
CA THR A 2 14.10 -23.83 -13.30
C THR A 2 12.63 -24.03 -12.91
N GLN A 3 12.28 -25.22 -12.46
CA GLN A 3 10.94 -25.50 -11.97
C GLN A 3 10.57 -24.62 -10.75
N LYS A 4 11.56 -24.29 -9.92
CA LYS A 4 11.38 -23.37 -8.79
C LYS A 4 11.01 -21.97 -9.26
N ASP A 5 11.65 -21.48 -10.33
CA ASP A 5 11.37 -20.16 -10.90
C ASP A 5 9.96 -20.10 -11.48
N ILE A 6 9.55 -21.18 -12.16
CA ILE A 6 8.19 -21.30 -12.70
C ILE A 6 7.17 -21.26 -11.57
N SER A 7 7.39 -22.00 -10.50
CA SER A 7 6.50 -22.03 -9.34
C SER A 7 6.37 -20.65 -8.68
N SER A 8 7.47 -19.93 -8.52
CA SER A 8 7.48 -18.58 -7.96
C SER A 8 6.71 -17.60 -8.84
N THR A 9 6.87 -17.71 -10.17
CA THR A 9 6.14 -16.88 -11.14
C THR A 9 4.64 -17.12 -11.05
N ILE A 10 4.21 -18.38 -10.97
CA ILE A 10 2.81 -18.75 -10.83
C ILE A 10 2.22 -18.18 -9.54
N LYS A 11 2.93 -18.28 -8.42
CA LYS A 11 2.50 -17.74 -7.13
C LYS A 11 2.30 -16.22 -7.22
N PHE A 12 3.24 -15.52 -7.83
CA PHE A 12 3.14 -14.08 -8.02
C PHE A 12 1.95 -13.70 -8.89
N ASP A 13 1.77 -14.42 -10.00
CA ASP A 13 0.66 -14.16 -10.91
C ASP A 13 -0.69 -14.37 -10.22
N LYS A 14 -0.84 -15.44 -9.46
CA LYS A 14 -2.05 -15.71 -8.68
C LYS A 14 -2.32 -14.60 -7.68
N MET A 15 -1.29 -14.14 -6.98
CA MET A 15 -1.39 -13.02 -6.04
C MET A 15 -1.90 -11.77 -6.76
N CYS A 16 -1.36 -11.44 -7.91
CA CYS A 16 -1.75 -10.26 -8.68
C CYS A 16 -3.20 -10.33 -9.14
N VAL A 17 -3.63 -11.48 -9.66
CA VAL A 17 -5.02 -11.68 -10.11
C VAL A 17 -5.97 -11.54 -8.94
N THR A 18 -5.67 -12.18 -7.82
CA THR A 18 -6.50 -12.10 -6.61
C THR A 18 -6.58 -10.67 -6.08
N TYR A 19 -5.44 -10.00 -6.01
CA TYR A 19 -5.38 -8.60 -5.56
C TYR A 19 -6.24 -7.70 -6.44
N TYR A 20 -6.07 -7.80 -7.75
CA TYR A 20 -6.80 -6.99 -8.72
C TYR A 20 -8.31 -7.23 -8.62
N ALA A 21 -8.74 -8.48 -8.57
CA ALA A 21 -10.15 -8.83 -8.46
C ALA A 21 -10.77 -8.29 -7.17
N ASN A 22 -10.07 -8.46 -6.04
CA ASN A 22 -10.54 -7.98 -4.73
C ASN A 22 -10.59 -6.45 -4.70
N LYS A 23 -9.62 -5.78 -5.30
CA LYS A 23 -9.57 -4.32 -5.35
C LYS A 23 -10.71 -3.76 -6.18
N LEU A 24 -10.98 -4.35 -7.34
CA LEU A 24 -12.11 -3.94 -8.18
C LEU A 24 -13.43 -4.06 -7.43
N LYS A 25 -13.64 -5.20 -6.76
CA LYS A 25 -14.87 -5.44 -5.99
C LYS A 25 -14.99 -4.44 -4.84
N SER A 26 -13.92 -4.26 -4.07
CA SER A 26 -13.91 -3.32 -2.94
C SER A 26 -14.21 -1.89 -3.38
N CYS A 27 -13.60 -1.44 -4.46
CA CYS A 27 -13.84 -0.10 -4.99
C CYS A 27 -15.27 0.07 -5.49
N LYS A 28 -15.80 -0.94 -6.18
CA LYS A 28 -17.20 -0.93 -6.64
C LYS A 28 -18.15 -0.82 -5.44
N ASP A 29 -17.93 -1.63 -4.41
CA ASP A 29 -18.80 -1.65 -3.22
C ASP A 29 -18.76 -0.33 -2.45
N ARG A 30 -17.62 0.36 -2.47
CA ARG A 30 -17.43 1.65 -1.78
C ARG A 30 -17.67 2.87 -2.66
N GLY A 31 -18.02 2.67 -3.93
CA GLY A 31 -18.23 3.78 -4.87
C GLY A 31 -16.96 4.54 -5.22
N ILE A 32 -15.81 3.88 -5.18
CA ILE A 32 -14.51 4.48 -5.53
C ILE A 32 -14.17 4.11 -6.97
N GLU A 33 -13.88 5.12 -7.79
CA GLU A 33 -13.49 4.91 -9.17
C GLU A 33 -12.10 4.28 -9.24
N PHE A 34 -11.96 3.25 -10.10
CA PHE A 34 -10.73 2.50 -10.27
C PHE A 34 -10.35 2.47 -11.75
N ASN A 35 -9.32 3.21 -12.11
CA ASN A 35 -8.90 3.45 -13.50
C ASN A 35 -7.52 2.86 -13.82
N LEU A 36 -7.10 1.84 -13.08
CA LEU A 36 -5.86 1.14 -13.35
C LEU A 36 -6.13 -0.15 -14.11
N THR A 37 -5.28 -0.46 -15.10
CA THR A 37 -5.33 -1.75 -15.79
C THR A 37 -4.70 -2.83 -14.92
N TYR A 38 -4.99 -4.09 -15.24
CA TYR A 38 -4.35 -5.22 -14.57
C TYR A 38 -2.82 -5.15 -14.68
N THR A 39 -2.30 -4.81 -15.87
CA THR A 39 -0.86 -4.69 -16.09
C THR A 39 -0.23 -3.63 -15.20
N GLN A 40 -0.88 -2.49 -15.05
CA GLN A 40 -0.41 -1.43 -14.13
C GLN A 40 -0.37 -1.91 -12.68
N VAL A 41 -1.43 -2.59 -12.23
CA VAL A 41 -1.49 -3.15 -10.88
C VAL A 41 -0.38 -4.18 -10.67
N LYS A 42 -0.19 -5.09 -11.61
CA LYS A 42 0.85 -6.11 -11.54
C LYS A 42 2.25 -5.48 -11.44
N ASN A 43 2.51 -4.46 -12.24
CA ASN A 43 3.80 -3.75 -12.20
C ASN A 43 4.02 -3.06 -10.86
N MET A 44 3.00 -2.47 -10.27
CA MET A 44 3.09 -1.86 -8.94
C MET A 44 3.36 -2.89 -7.85
N LEU A 45 2.73 -4.06 -7.94
CA LEU A 45 2.92 -5.15 -6.97
C LEU A 45 4.32 -5.77 -7.02
N ARG A 46 5.13 -5.45 -8.04
CA ARG A 46 6.54 -5.83 -8.12
C ARG A 46 7.45 -4.99 -7.23
N ALA A 47 6.95 -3.89 -6.66
CA ALA A 47 7.74 -2.98 -5.85
C ALA A 47 8.45 -3.72 -4.71
N LYS A 48 9.71 -3.36 -4.46
CA LYS A 48 10.54 -3.97 -3.42
C LYS A 48 10.58 -3.15 -2.14
N ARG A 49 10.26 -1.87 -2.23
CA ARG A 49 10.32 -0.93 -1.10
C ARG A 49 9.03 -0.15 -0.98
N CYS A 50 8.58 0.05 0.25
CA CYS A 50 7.42 0.87 0.55
C CYS A 50 7.71 2.34 0.23
N GLN A 51 6.85 2.96 -0.56
CA GLN A 51 7.03 4.36 -0.96
C GLN A 51 6.96 5.31 0.24
N TYR A 52 6.19 4.97 1.27
CA TYR A 52 6.02 5.82 2.44
C TYR A 52 7.12 5.65 3.49
N THR A 53 7.59 4.43 3.71
CA THR A 53 8.50 4.12 4.83
C THR A 53 9.87 3.63 4.40
N GLY A 54 10.04 3.22 3.15
CA GLY A 54 11.30 2.66 2.66
C GLY A 54 11.57 1.22 3.10
N ILE A 55 10.69 0.60 3.88
CA ILE A 55 10.90 -0.79 4.32
C ILE A 55 10.79 -1.75 3.14
N THR A 56 11.42 -2.92 3.28
CA THR A 56 11.32 -3.98 2.28
C THR A 56 9.92 -4.57 2.28
N LEU A 57 9.31 -4.62 1.08
CA LEU A 57 7.97 -5.18 0.90
C LEU A 57 8.04 -6.68 0.69
N THR A 58 7.03 -7.38 1.19
CA THR A 58 6.83 -8.81 0.96
C THR A 58 5.60 -9.02 0.07
N LYS A 59 5.48 -10.22 -0.48
CA LYS A 59 4.33 -10.59 -1.32
C LYS A 59 3.35 -11.40 -0.49
N SER A 60 2.06 -11.08 -0.62
CA SER A 60 1.00 -11.80 0.09
C SER A 60 1.04 -13.30 -0.23
N GLN A 61 0.87 -14.13 0.80
CA GLN A 61 0.87 -15.59 0.64
C GLN A 61 -0.53 -16.19 0.79
N GLY A 62 -1.55 -15.36 0.74
CA GLY A 62 -2.93 -15.79 0.53
C GLY A 62 -3.83 -15.91 1.76
N SER A 63 -3.33 -16.20 2.94
CA SER A 63 -4.21 -16.43 4.10
C SER A 63 -4.41 -15.21 4.98
N LEU A 64 -3.33 -14.65 5.51
CA LEU A 64 -3.39 -13.44 6.34
C LEU A 64 -2.47 -12.37 5.77
N GLN A 65 -2.97 -11.16 5.78
CA GLN A 65 -2.17 -10.01 5.34
C GLN A 65 -1.13 -9.69 6.41
N ARG A 66 0.15 -9.68 6.00
CA ARG A 66 1.26 -9.31 6.90
C ARG A 66 1.49 -7.80 6.84
N PRO A 67 2.00 -7.19 7.92
CA PRO A 67 2.28 -5.74 7.93
C PRO A 67 3.17 -5.26 6.78
N THR A 68 4.08 -6.12 6.30
CA THR A 68 5.05 -5.80 5.25
C THR A 68 4.56 -6.11 3.83
N ASP A 69 3.39 -6.72 3.67
CA ASP A 69 2.87 -7.08 2.35
C ASP A 69 2.57 -5.83 1.51
N VAL A 70 2.92 -5.93 0.21
CA VAL A 70 2.69 -4.84 -0.73
C VAL A 70 1.21 -4.60 -0.95
N THR A 71 0.81 -3.33 -0.93
CA THR A 71 -0.53 -2.87 -1.29
C THR A 71 -0.41 -1.64 -2.17
N ILE A 72 -1.49 -1.29 -2.83
CA ILE A 72 -1.58 -0.07 -3.63
C ILE A 72 -2.48 0.92 -2.89
N GLU A 73 -1.97 2.13 -2.66
CA GLU A 73 -2.72 3.17 -1.97
C GLU A 73 -2.87 4.40 -2.86
N ARG A 74 -3.99 5.10 -2.68
CA ARG A 74 -4.15 6.43 -3.27
C ARG A 74 -3.36 7.44 -2.45
N ILE A 75 -2.61 8.29 -3.13
CA ILE A 75 -1.87 9.39 -2.47
C ILE A 75 -2.87 10.42 -1.94
N ASP A 76 -3.86 10.77 -2.75
CA ASP A 76 -4.99 11.62 -2.38
C ASP A 76 -6.24 10.75 -2.36
N SER A 77 -6.77 10.49 -1.17
CA SER A 77 -7.92 9.61 -0.98
C SER A 77 -9.24 10.18 -1.50
N SER A 78 -9.27 11.47 -1.86
CA SER A 78 -10.43 12.11 -2.47
C SER A 78 -10.51 11.88 -3.99
N LYS A 79 -9.46 11.32 -4.58
CA LYS A 79 -9.36 11.07 -6.03
C LYS A 79 -9.37 9.57 -6.32
N PRO A 80 -9.64 9.18 -7.58
CA PRO A 80 -9.67 7.76 -7.96
C PRO A 80 -8.32 7.06 -7.85
N TYR A 81 -8.35 5.72 -7.93
CA TYR A 81 -7.16 4.92 -8.25
C TYR A 81 -6.83 5.13 -9.71
N GLU A 82 -5.85 5.97 -9.98
CA GLU A 82 -5.44 6.32 -11.34
C GLU A 82 -3.95 6.63 -11.40
N THR A 83 -3.38 6.61 -12.59
CA THR A 83 -1.98 6.97 -12.82
C THR A 83 -1.70 8.35 -12.21
N GLY A 84 -0.60 8.45 -11.45
CA GLY A 84 -0.22 9.69 -10.77
C GLY A 84 -0.81 9.85 -9.37
N ASN A 85 -1.82 9.07 -9.01
CA ASN A 85 -2.44 9.14 -7.67
C ASN A 85 -2.28 7.86 -6.86
N VAL A 86 -1.42 6.94 -7.28
CA VAL A 86 -1.24 5.66 -6.60
C VAL A 86 0.22 5.39 -6.34
N CYS A 87 0.49 4.66 -5.27
CA CYS A 87 1.84 4.21 -4.94
C CYS A 87 1.78 2.86 -4.24
N ALA A 88 2.90 2.14 -4.30
CA ALA A 88 3.05 0.84 -3.64
C ALA A 88 3.60 1.06 -2.23
N VAL A 89 2.85 0.59 -1.24
CA VAL A 89 3.19 0.75 0.18
C VAL A 89 2.93 -0.55 0.94
N SER A 90 3.48 -0.66 2.14
CA SER A 90 3.19 -1.80 3.01
C SER A 90 1.75 -1.74 3.53
N PHE A 91 1.19 -2.89 3.84
CA PHE A 91 -0.12 -2.98 4.46
C PHE A 91 -0.19 -2.12 5.73
N ALA A 92 0.84 -2.18 6.57
CA ALA A 92 0.89 -1.39 7.80
C ALA A 92 0.85 0.12 7.52
N ALA A 93 1.62 0.60 6.53
CA ALA A 93 1.62 2.02 6.16
C ALA A 93 0.26 2.46 5.61
N ASN A 94 -0.37 1.60 4.80
CA ASN A 94 -1.71 1.86 4.27
C ASN A 94 -2.73 1.99 5.40
N GLN A 95 -2.73 1.06 6.36
CA GLN A 95 -3.62 1.09 7.52
C GLN A 95 -3.37 2.32 8.39
N ALA A 96 -2.11 2.67 8.63
CA ALA A 96 -1.75 3.84 9.42
C ALA A 96 -2.30 5.12 8.79
N MET A 97 -2.14 5.29 7.48
CA MET A 97 -2.66 6.46 6.77
C MET A 97 -4.18 6.52 6.82
N ASN A 98 -4.86 5.38 6.62
CA ASN A 98 -6.31 5.33 6.72
C ASN A 98 -6.80 5.73 8.12
N ASN A 99 -6.15 5.24 9.15
CA ASN A 99 -6.49 5.57 10.54
C ASN A 99 -6.26 7.06 10.82
N MET A 100 -5.15 7.61 10.38
CA MET A 100 -4.85 9.02 10.55
C MET A 100 -5.88 9.91 9.87
N GLU A 101 -6.27 9.57 8.64
CA GLU A 101 -7.30 10.32 7.92
C GLU A 101 -8.65 10.21 8.62
N GLN A 102 -8.99 9.03 9.13
CA GLN A 102 -10.25 8.80 9.83
C GLN A 102 -10.34 9.63 11.12
N TRP A 103 -9.24 9.73 11.87
CA TRP A 103 -9.22 10.41 13.17
C TRP A 103 -9.02 11.92 13.06
N PHE A 104 -8.25 12.39 12.08
CA PHE A 104 -7.86 13.79 11.96
C PHE A 104 -8.37 14.47 10.70
N GLY A 105 -9.02 13.72 9.79
CA GLY A 105 -9.58 14.24 8.55
C GLY A 105 -8.52 14.93 7.68
N ARG A 106 -8.86 16.10 7.17
CA ARG A 106 -7.97 16.87 6.29
C ARG A 106 -6.70 17.37 7.01
N ASN A 107 -6.71 17.38 8.33
CA ASN A 107 -5.56 17.82 9.13
C ASN A 107 -4.58 16.68 9.43
N SER A 108 -4.81 15.47 8.88
CA SER A 108 -3.98 14.30 9.17
C SER A 108 -2.49 14.53 8.91
N ILE A 109 -2.15 15.15 7.78
CA ILE A 109 -0.73 15.41 7.43
C ILE A 109 -0.10 16.37 8.45
N ASN A 110 -0.80 17.45 8.81
CA ASN A 110 -0.30 18.41 9.80
C ASN A 110 -0.15 17.78 11.18
N ALA A 111 -1.13 16.96 11.59
CA ALA A 111 -1.07 16.23 12.85
C ALA A 111 0.13 15.28 12.89
N MET A 112 0.36 14.53 11.82
CA MET A 112 1.50 13.61 11.71
C MET A 112 2.83 14.36 11.78
N LYS A 113 2.95 15.48 11.07
CA LYS A 113 4.17 16.30 11.10
C LYS A 113 4.47 16.81 12.51
N LYS A 114 3.46 17.28 13.21
CA LYS A 114 3.63 17.77 14.59
C LYS A 114 4.06 16.67 15.54
N MET A 115 3.38 15.51 15.46
CA MET A 115 3.70 14.35 16.31
C MET A 115 5.10 13.83 16.06
N THR A 116 5.47 13.63 14.79
CA THR A 116 6.79 13.11 14.43
C THR A 116 7.90 14.09 14.80
N LYS A 117 7.68 15.38 14.62
CA LYS A 117 8.63 16.41 15.00
C LYS A 117 8.86 16.42 16.50
N TYR A 118 7.79 16.33 17.29
CA TYR A 118 7.88 16.28 18.76
C TYR A 118 8.66 15.05 19.23
N VAL A 119 8.27 13.87 18.74
CA VAL A 119 8.92 12.60 19.13
C VAL A 119 10.38 12.59 18.71
N SER A 120 10.70 13.03 17.49
CA SER A 120 12.06 13.08 16.97
C SER A 120 12.94 13.99 17.81
N LYS A 121 12.43 15.16 18.19
CA LYS A 121 13.15 16.12 19.06
C LYS A 121 13.40 15.52 20.45
N HIS A 122 12.41 14.82 20.99
CA HIS A 122 12.52 14.19 22.31
C HIS A 122 13.51 13.02 22.29
N ASN A 123 13.43 12.17 21.27
CA ASN A 123 14.35 11.05 21.09
C ASN A 123 15.80 11.50 20.89
N ALA A 124 16.02 12.62 20.20
CA ALA A 124 17.36 13.18 20.04
C ALA A 124 17.99 13.55 21.39
N LYS A 125 17.18 13.95 22.38
CA LYS A 125 17.68 14.25 23.72
C LYS A 125 18.03 13.01 24.52
N LEU A 126 17.42 11.86 24.17
CA LEU A 126 17.65 10.60 24.88
C LEU A 126 18.87 9.84 24.36
N LYS A 127 19.35 10.19 23.20
CA LYS A 127 20.57 9.63 22.63
C LYS A 127 21.80 10.44 23.08
#